data_bbbfcd120197917992bda212ee8fb6f4
#
_entry.id   bbbfcd120197917992bda212ee8fb6f4
#
_cell.length_a   1.000
_cell.length_b   1.000
_cell.length_c   1.000
_cell.angle_alpha   90.00
_cell.angle_beta   90.00
_cell.angle_gamma   90.00
#
_symmetry.space_group_name_H-M   'P 1'
#
loop_
_entity.id
_entity.type
_entity.pdbx_description
1 polymer ?
#
loop_
_entity_poly.entity_id
_entity_poly.type
_entity_poly.pdbx_seq_one_letter_code
_entity_poly.pdbx_strand_id
1 'polypeptide(L)'
;MIATVPSLACRGAMISRSAESARQRVAWQAGGMANYPGAIVEVNHVEPVPRRIRGFVGDTLVVDSVDALYVWEWPNYPQYYFPAADVRMDLLVDEDAVQATRRGPARRHAVKVGDVEREGVARLFTDSPVDGLTGRVRFDWAGLDSWFEEDEQVFVHPRNPYTRVDAIRSARSVLVELDGVVLAASDSPVFVFETGLPTRYYLPRTDVNFAHLRHTGTVTECPYKGVTSDYWSVELNGTVHANLAWSYNFPTAALLPITGLIAFYNEKVDITVDGVALDRPKTHFFE
;
A
#
# COMPACT_ATOMS: atom_id res chain seq x y z
N MET A 1 -12.13 -63.92 -19.54
CA MET A 1 -12.70 -63.55 -18.25
C MET A 1 -12.43 -62.06 -18.06
N ILE A 2 -13.44 -61.23 -18.34
CA ILE A 2 -13.37 -59.75 -18.22
C ILE A 2 -14.13 -59.40 -16.94
N ALA A 3 -13.44 -58.89 -15.96
CA ALA A 3 -14.03 -58.46 -14.70
C ALA A 3 -14.62 -57.06 -14.86
N THR A 4 -15.90 -56.91 -14.68
CA THR A 4 -16.66 -55.65 -14.60
C THR A 4 -16.49 -55.00 -13.24
N VAL A 5 -16.09 -53.73 -13.22
CA VAL A 5 -16.03 -52.87 -12.04
C VAL A 5 -17.38 -52.15 -11.86
N PRO A 6 -18.01 -52.19 -10.67
CA PRO A 6 -19.29 -51.49 -10.46
C PRO A 6 -19.09 -49.96 -10.30
N SER A 7 -19.94 -49.22 -11.02
CA SER A 7 -20.10 -47.76 -10.93
C SER A 7 -20.63 -47.36 -9.55
N LEU A 8 -19.86 -46.54 -8.80
CA LEU A 8 -20.34 -45.83 -7.61
C LEU A 8 -21.12 -44.58 -8.04
N ALA A 9 -22.45 -44.64 -7.95
CA ALA A 9 -23.29 -43.45 -8.08
C ALA A 9 -23.11 -42.56 -6.84
N CYS A 10 -22.43 -41.42 -6.98
CA CYS A 10 -22.45 -40.35 -5.97
C CYS A 10 -23.84 -39.72 -5.93
N ARG A 11 -24.62 -40.03 -4.91
CA ARG A 11 -25.81 -39.28 -4.56
C ARG A 11 -25.39 -37.94 -4.00
N GLY A 12 -25.63 -36.86 -4.76
CA GLY A 12 -25.52 -35.50 -4.30
C GLY A 12 -26.52 -35.19 -3.20
N ALA A 13 -26.07 -35.05 -1.98
CA ALA A 13 -26.88 -34.47 -0.90
C ALA A 13 -27.00 -32.97 -1.16
N MET A 14 -28.14 -32.50 -1.65
CA MET A 14 -28.52 -31.10 -1.60
C MET A 14 -28.63 -30.71 -0.12
N ILE A 15 -27.62 -30.02 0.38
CA ILE A 15 -27.70 -29.33 1.66
C ILE A 15 -28.53 -28.06 1.42
N SER A 16 -29.78 -28.10 1.81
CA SER A 16 -30.65 -26.94 1.94
C SER A 16 -30.02 -26.04 3.04
N ARG A 17 -29.25 -25.06 2.64
CA ARG A 17 -28.75 -24.02 3.58
C ARG A 17 -29.91 -23.09 3.86
N SER A 18 -30.40 -23.08 5.11
CA SER A 18 -31.51 -22.24 5.55
C SER A 18 -31.20 -20.75 5.27
N ALA A 19 -32.23 -19.99 4.90
CA ALA A 19 -32.14 -18.54 4.65
C ALA A 19 -31.59 -17.75 5.85
N GLU A 20 -31.66 -18.33 7.04
CA GLU A 20 -31.13 -17.78 8.29
C GLU A 20 -29.58 -17.75 8.35
N SER A 21 -28.92 -18.78 7.79
CA SER A 21 -27.45 -18.81 7.70
C SER A 21 -26.91 -17.83 6.65
N ALA A 22 -27.71 -17.47 5.66
CA ALA A 22 -27.37 -16.43 4.67
C ALA A 22 -27.47 -15.03 5.31
N ARG A 23 -28.52 -14.78 6.10
CA ARG A 23 -28.72 -13.51 6.83
C ARG A 23 -27.64 -13.27 7.88
N GLN A 24 -27.20 -14.31 8.59
CA GLN A 24 -26.12 -14.19 9.57
C GLN A 24 -24.74 -13.92 8.94
N ARG A 25 -24.47 -14.44 7.74
CA ARG A 25 -23.24 -14.12 6.99
C ARG A 25 -23.25 -12.70 6.41
N VAL A 26 -24.41 -12.20 6.02
CA VAL A 26 -24.59 -10.82 5.53
C VAL A 26 -24.37 -9.81 6.66
N ALA A 27 -24.74 -10.14 7.90
CA ALA A 27 -24.55 -9.25 9.05
C ALA A 27 -23.08 -8.93 9.39
N TRP A 28 -22.13 -9.77 8.98
CA TRP A 28 -20.69 -9.50 9.11
C TRP A 28 -20.14 -8.58 8.00
N GLN A 29 -20.87 -8.40 6.91
CA GLN A 29 -20.50 -7.55 5.77
C GLN A 29 -21.33 -6.26 5.68
N ALA A 30 -22.46 -6.20 6.38
CA ALA A 30 -23.33 -5.04 6.43
C ALA A 30 -23.04 -4.23 7.69
N GLY A 31 -22.32 -3.10 7.51
CA GLY A 31 -22.51 -1.93 8.33
C GLY A 31 -22.06 -1.98 9.78
N GLY A 32 -20.82 -2.37 10.04
CA GLY A 32 -20.08 -1.80 11.14
C GLY A 32 -18.87 -1.09 10.54
N MET A 33 -18.56 0.11 10.93
CA MET A 33 -17.23 0.68 10.64
C MET A 33 -16.23 -0.38 11.10
N ALA A 34 -15.60 -1.05 10.14
CA ALA A 34 -14.60 -2.05 10.46
C ALA A 34 -13.49 -1.29 11.20
N ASN A 35 -13.39 -1.52 12.49
CA ASN A 35 -12.37 -0.91 13.32
C ASN A 35 -11.08 -1.67 13.00
N TYR A 36 -10.40 -1.27 11.93
CA TYR A 36 -9.12 -1.83 11.56
C TYR A 36 -8.11 -1.53 12.66
N PRO A 37 -7.33 -2.51 13.12
CA PRO A 37 -6.31 -2.26 14.12
C PRO A 37 -5.31 -1.24 13.57
N GLY A 38 -5.20 -0.10 14.24
CA GLY A 38 -4.36 1.03 13.81
C GLY A 38 -2.86 0.75 13.92
N ALA A 39 -2.46 -0.28 14.66
CA ALA A 39 -1.06 -0.64 14.86
C ALA A 39 -0.89 -2.13 15.03
N ILE A 40 0.09 -2.70 14.30
CA ILE A 40 0.53 -4.09 14.46
C ILE A 40 1.79 -4.14 15.32
N VAL A 41 2.59 -3.07 15.29
CA VAL A 41 3.89 -2.96 15.95
C VAL A 41 3.92 -1.73 16.87
N GLU A 42 4.50 -1.88 18.03
CA GLU A 42 4.64 -0.77 18.98
C GLU A 42 5.68 0.27 18.52
N VAL A 43 5.47 1.51 18.95
CA VAL A 43 6.44 2.60 18.72
C VAL A 43 7.75 2.27 19.44
N ASN A 44 8.88 2.56 18.78
CA ASN A 44 10.25 2.22 19.17
C ASN A 44 10.59 0.71 19.12
N HIS A 45 9.73 -0.13 18.52
CA HIS A 45 10.18 -1.46 18.13
C HIS A 45 11.31 -1.35 17.11
N VAL A 46 12.33 -2.20 17.27
CA VAL A 46 13.53 -2.23 16.43
C VAL A 46 13.78 -3.67 16.01
N GLU A 47 14.03 -3.88 14.72
CA GLU A 47 14.42 -5.18 14.19
C GLU A 47 15.34 -5.05 12.97
N PRO A 48 16.18 -6.07 12.67
CA PRO A 48 17.03 -6.07 11.49
C PRO A 48 16.21 -6.04 10.20
N VAL A 49 16.70 -5.30 9.20
CA VAL A 49 16.19 -5.38 7.83
C VAL A 49 16.87 -6.55 7.12
N PRO A 50 16.14 -7.60 6.70
CA PRO A 50 16.74 -8.78 6.07
C PRO A 50 17.03 -8.58 4.57
N ARG A 51 17.21 -7.32 4.13
CA ARG A 51 17.39 -6.92 2.73
C ARG A 51 18.46 -5.85 2.64
N ARG A 52 19.16 -5.82 1.50
CA ARG A 52 20.04 -4.70 1.18
C ARG A 52 19.21 -3.46 0.88
N ILE A 53 19.54 -2.35 1.52
CA ILE A 53 18.88 -1.06 1.32
C ILE A 53 19.86 -0.10 0.68
N ARG A 54 19.43 0.56 -0.40
CA ARG A 54 20.22 1.60 -1.07
C ARG A 54 19.40 2.88 -1.22
N GLY A 55 20.07 4.03 -1.07
CA GLY A 55 19.46 5.34 -1.24
C GLY A 55 20.36 6.25 -2.09
N PHE A 56 19.73 7.03 -2.99
CA PHE A 56 20.42 7.83 -3.99
C PHE A 56 19.94 9.27 -4.02
N VAL A 57 20.85 10.19 -4.39
CA VAL A 57 20.54 11.54 -4.86
C VAL A 57 20.99 11.62 -6.32
N GLY A 58 20.05 11.79 -7.26
CA GLY A 58 20.29 11.52 -8.67
C GLY A 58 20.86 10.12 -8.87
N ASP A 59 21.98 10.02 -9.56
CA ASP A 59 22.70 8.75 -9.78
C ASP A 59 23.78 8.47 -8.71
N THR A 60 23.88 9.33 -7.68
CA THR A 60 24.90 9.19 -6.63
C THR A 60 24.38 8.37 -5.47
N LEU A 61 25.06 7.27 -5.19
CA LEU A 61 24.80 6.42 -4.03
C LEU A 61 25.19 7.15 -2.74
N VAL A 62 24.23 7.32 -1.83
CA VAL A 62 24.43 7.99 -0.52
C VAL A 62 24.53 6.96 0.61
N VAL A 63 23.76 5.89 0.52
CA VAL A 63 23.76 4.78 1.49
C VAL A 63 23.59 3.45 0.79
N ASP A 64 24.34 2.43 1.27
CA ASP A 64 24.29 1.04 0.81
C ASP A 64 24.55 0.12 1.99
N SER A 65 23.55 -0.54 2.49
CA SER A 65 23.62 -1.31 3.72
C SER A 65 22.90 -2.65 3.64
N VAL A 66 23.51 -3.66 4.22
CA VAL A 66 22.91 -4.96 4.56
C VAL A 66 22.70 -5.12 6.06
N ASP A 67 22.98 -4.07 6.83
CA ASP A 67 22.84 -4.02 8.30
C ASP A 67 21.92 -2.86 8.74
N ALA A 68 20.94 -2.52 7.91
CA ALA A 68 19.93 -1.53 8.27
C ALA A 68 19.00 -2.07 9.36
N LEU A 69 18.39 -1.17 10.13
CA LEU A 69 17.32 -1.50 11.08
C LEU A 69 16.02 -0.88 10.63
N TYR A 70 14.92 -1.63 10.80
CA TYR A 70 13.59 -1.09 10.90
C TYR A 70 13.38 -0.49 12.28
N VAL A 71 12.89 0.74 12.33
CA VAL A 71 12.50 1.42 13.58
C VAL A 71 11.13 2.04 13.41
N TRP A 72 10.16 1.62 14.20
CA TRP A 72 8.81 2.19 14.16
C TRP A 72 8.75 3.49 14.96
N GLU A 73 8.92 4.61 14.26
CA GLU A 73 8.75 5.95 14.83
C GLU A 73 7.30 6.28 15.16
N TRP A 74 6.39 5.64 14.43
CA TRP A 74 4.93 5.58 14.60
C TRP A 74 4.41 4.20 14.18
N PRO A 75 3.15 3.86 14.49
CA PRO A 75 2.66 2.49 14.37
C PRO A 75 2.54 1.92 12.95
N ASN A 76 2.39 2.77 11.92
CA ASN A 76 1.92 2.32 10.60
C ASN A 76 3.00 1.64 9.76
N TYR A 77 4.23 2.19 9.78
CA TYR A 77 5.37 1.65 9.03
C TYR A 77 6.71 2.09 9.65
N PRO A 78 7.79 1.33 9.45
CA PRO A 78 9.10 1.67 10.00
C PRO A 78 9.81 2.77 9.23
N GLN A 79 10.94 3.23 9.79
CA GLN A 79 11.97 4.00 9.12
C GLN A 79 13.25 3.16 9.06
N TYR A 80 14.12 3.43 8.08
CA TYR A 80 15.44 2.83 8.02
C TYR A 80 16.45 3.60 8.86
N TYR A 81 17.26 2.85 9.62
CA TYR A 81 18.40 3.35 10.36
C TYR A 81 19.65 2.58 9.96
N PHE A 82 20.68 3.28 9.51
CA PHE A 82 21.88 2.73 8.91
C PHE A 82 23.10 2.89 9.80
N PRO A 83 24.00 1.89 9.89
CA PRO A 83 25.33 2.14 10.46
C PRO A 83 25.99 3.31 9.71
N ALA A 84 26.63 4.22 10.44
CA ALA A 84 27.37 5.34 9.81
C ALA A 84 28.45 4.85 8.83
N ALA A 85 28.98 3.64 9.05
CA ALA A 85 29.97 3.03 8.16
C ALA A 85 29.42 2.68 6.76
N ASP A 86 28.11 2.49 6.63
CA ASP A 86 27.44 2.15 5.37
C ASP A 86 26.91 3.39 4.64
N VAL A 87 27.14 4.57 5.23
CA VAL A 87 26.71 5.86 4.67
C VAL A 87 27.93 6.61 4.12
N ARG A 88 27.76 7.24 2.97
CA ARG A 88 28.74 8.17 2.41
C ARG A 88 28.79 9.45 3.26
N MET A 89 29.46 9.34 4.42
CA MET A 89 29.61 10.44 5.38
C MET A 89 30.31 11.66 4.78
N ASP A 90 31.12 11.49 3.72
CA ASP A 90 31.74 12.57 2.94
C ASP A 90 30.70 13.42 2.15
N LEU A 91 29.49 12.91 1.94
CA LEU A 91 28.36 13.64 1.35
C LEU A 91 27.44 14.29 2.42
N LEU A 92 27.72 14.07 3.70
CA LEU A 92 26.94 14.66 4.80
C LEU A 92 27.68 15.92 5.32
N VAL A 93 26.98 17.05 5.28
CA VAL A 93 27.48 18.33 5.84
C VAL A 93 26.84 18.51 7.21
N ASP A 94 27.69 18.59 8.23
CA ASP A 94 27.24 18.86 9.60
C ASP A 94 26.70 20.29 9.72
N GLU A 95 25.45 20.40 10.20
CA GLU A 95 24.78 21.70 10.39
C GLU A 95 25.09 22.36 11.74
N ASP A 96 25.97 21.76 12.55
CA ASP A 96 26.25 22.17 13.92
C ASP A 96 25.02 22.32 14.80
N ALA A 97 24.00 21.47 14.55
CA ALA A 97 22.72 21.46 15.21
C ALA A 97 22.37 20.07 15.75
N VAL A 98 21.83 20.04 16.97
CA VAL A 98 21.33 18.82 17.61
C VAL A 98 19.83 18.90 17.76
N GLN A 99 19.13 17.92 17.24
CA GLN A 99 17.68 17.75 17.40
C GLN A 99 17.39 16.79 18.57
N ALA A 100 16.63 17.26 19.55
CA ALA A 100 16.07 16.36 20.57
C ALA A 100 14.95 15.52 19.95
N THR A 101 15.03 14.21 20.08
CA THR A 101 14.00 13.28 19.63
C THR A 101 13.58 12.34 20.75
N ARG A 102 12.46 11.63 20.59
CA ARG A 102 12.04 10.58 21.55
C ARG A 102 13.03 9.41 21.61
N ARG A 103 13.92 9.28 20.64
CA ARG A 103 14.96 8.25 20.55
C ARG A 103 16.35 8.75 20.88
N GLY A 104 16.47 9.90 21.52
CA GLY A 104 17.69 10.53 21.93
C GLY A 104 18.10 11.71 21.05
N PRO A 105 19.23 12.38 21.40
CA PRO A 105 19.79 13.48 20.61
C PRO A 105 20.30 12.97 19.27
N ALA A 106 19.99 13.71 18.21
CA ALA A 106 20.46 13.40 16.86
C ALA A 106 21.12 14.63 16.25
N ARG A 107 22.37 14.49 15.81
CA ARG A 107 23.12 15.52 15.11
C ARG A 107 22.59 15.64 13.69
N ARG A 108 22.18 16.84 13.31
CA ARG A 108 21.62 17.12 11.99
C ARG A 108 22.70 17.28 10.96
N HIS A 109 22.41 16.76 9.76
CA HIS A 109 23.27 16.91 8.59
C HIS A 109 22.44 17.22 7.35
N ALA A 110 22.98 18.08 6.49
CA ALA A 110 22.54 18.18 5.10
C ALA A 110 23.17 17.06 4.27
N VAL A 111 22.50 16.68 3.18
CA VAL A 111 23.09 15.84 2.13
C VAL A 111 23.50 16.72 0.98
N LYS A 112 24.77 16.66 0.56
CA LYS A 112 25.32 17.45 -0.53
C LYS A 112 25.92 16.55 -1.61
N VAL A 113 25.38 16.65 -2.81
CA VAL A 113 25.84 15.93 -4.00
C VAL A 113 25.98 16.92 -5.15
N GLY A 114 27.22 17.24 -5.52
CA GLY A 114 27.49 18.30 -6.51
C GLY A 114 26.88 19.63 -6.07
N ASP A 115 26.03 20.21 -6.91
CA ASP A 115 25.34 21.48 -6.63
C ASP A 115 24.02 21.29 -5.85
N VAL A 116 23.60 20.05 -5.60
CA VAL A 116 22.39 19.74 -4.83
C VAL A 116 22.74 19.66 -3.37
N GLU A 117 22.12 20.53 -2.55
CA GLU A 117 22.24 20.50 -1.09
C GLU A 117 20.85 20.47 -0.47
N ARG A 118 20.60 19.53 0.46
CA ARG A 118 19.32 19.33 1.15
C ARG A 118 19.55 19.37 2.64
N GLU A 119 19.12 20.46 3.27
CA GLU A 119 19.32 20.72 4.68
C GLU A 119 18.43 19.83 5.56
N GLY A 120 18.96 19.41 6.71
CA GLY A 120 18.24 18.72 7.78
C GLY A 120 17.69 17.35 7.44
N VAL A 121 18.10 16.73 6.34
CA VAL A 121 17.53 15.47 5.87
C VAL A 121 18.17 14.22 6.48
N ALA A 122 19.35 14.35 7.10
CA ALA A 122 20.02 13.25 7.77
C ALA A 122 20.22 13.53 9.27
N ARG A 123 20.11 12.49 10.08
CA ARG A 123 20.23 12.55 11.54
C ARG A 123 21.13 11.43 12.02
N LEU A 124 22.30 11.78 12.57
CA LEU A 124 23.20 10.85 13.24
C LEU A 124 22.87 10.80 14.73
N PHE A 125 22.47 9.65 15.23
CA PHE A 125 22.19 9.41 16.65
C PHE A 125 23.51 9.15 17.39
N THR A 126 23.94 10.12 18.19
CA THR A 126 25.21 10.05 18.96
C THR A 126 25.04 9.35 20.30
N ASP A 127 23.82 9.39 20.83
CA ASP A 127 23.42 8.73 22.07
C ASP A 127 21.92 8.42 21.98
N SER A 128 21.53 7.18 22.24
CA SER A 128 20.12 6.76 22.15
C SER A 128 19.75 5.84 23.31
N PRO A 129 18.62 6.11 23.98
CA PRO A 129 18.06 5.18 24.97
C PRO A 129 17.43 3.93 24.33
N VAL A 130 17.30 3.89 23.00
CA VAL A 130 16.82 2.74 22.27
C VAL A 130 18.02 1.92 21.80
N ASP A 131 18.03 0.66 22.18
CA ASP A 131 19.13 -0.25 21.85
C ASP A 131 19.38 -0.33 20.34
N GLY A 132 20.66 -0.30 19.98
CA GLY A 132 21.10 -0.43 18.58
C GLY A 132 21.04 0.85 17.74
N LEU A 133 20.55 1.98 18.25
CA LEU A 133 20.42 3.20 17.44
C LEU A 133 21.64 4.14 17.56
N THR A 134 22.44 4.04 18.62
CA THR A 134 23.66 4.84 18.75
C THR A 134 24.64 4.53 17.60
N GLY A 135 25.16 5.57 16.95
CA GLY A 135 26.05 5.46 15.79
C GLY A 135 25.34 5.20 14.45
N ARG A 136 23.99 5.27 14.42
CA ARG A 136 23.22 5.11 13.20
C ARG A 136 22.74 6.43 12.62
N VAL A 137 22.64 6.46 11.31
CA VAL A 137 22.10 7.59 10.53
C VAL A 137 20.70 7.23 10.05
N ARG A 138 19.78 8.17 10.20
CA ARG A 138 18.42 8.10 9.67
C ARG A 138 18.22 9.23 8.67
N PHE A 139 17.70 8.93 7.49
CA PHE A 139 17.36 9.93 6.48
C PHE A 139 15.84 10.19 6.47
N ASP A 140 15.45 11.44 6.23
CA ASP A 140 14.07 11.71 5.81
C ASP A 140 13.83 11.06 4.45
N TRP A 141 12.68 10.42 4.26
CA TRP A 141 12.39 9.68 3.02
C TRP A 141 12.57 10.56 1.77
N ALA A 142 11.96 11.76 1.79
CA ALA A 142 12.06 12.74 0.71
C ALA A 142 13.44 13.44 0.63
N GLY A 143 14.35 13.15 1.56
CA GLY A 143 15.73 13.66 1.54
C GLY A 143 16.61 13.00 0.48
N LEU A 144 16.21 11.82 -0.01
CA LEU A 144 16.86 11.12 -1.13
C LEU A 144 15.86 10.94 -2.26
N ASP A 145 16.35 10.89 -3.51
CA ASP A 145 15.49 10.83 -4.70
C ASP A 145 14.90 9.44 -4.94
N SER A 146 15.67 8.41 -4.61
CA SER A 146 15.22 7.04 -4.81
C SER A 146 15.77 6.09 -3.77
N TRP A 147 14.94 5.10 -3.44
CA TRP A 147 15.23 4.05 -2.49
C TRP A 147 15.02 2.69 -3.12
N PHE A 148 15.86 1.73 -2.75
CA PHE A 148 15.77 0.36 -3.26
C PHE A 148 15.88 -0.63 -2.11
N GLU A 149 15.02 -1.66 -2.14
CA GLU A 149 15.17 -2.91 -1.43
C GLU A 149 15.68 -3.94 -2.43
N GLU A 150 16.89 -4.46 -2.23
CA GLU A 150 17.64 -5.20 -3.25
C GLU A 150 17.68 -4.39 -4.57
N ASP A 151 17.17 -4.92 -5.66
CA ASP A 151 17.10 -4.25 -6.96
C ASP A 151 15.71 -3.68 -7.31
N GLU A 152 14.76 -3.71 -6.36
CA GLU A 152 13.44 -3.15 -6.54
C GLU A 152 13.32 -1.75 -5.92
N GLN A 153 12.84 -0.79 -6.68
CA GLN A 153 12.54 0.55 -6.17
C GLN A 153 11.37 0.52 -5.18
N VAL A 154 11.52 1.26 -4.08
CA VAL A 154 10.48 1.45 -3.06
C VAL A 154 10.04 2.90 -3.06
N PHE A 155 8.73 3.11 -2.97
CA PHE A 155 8.08 4.42 -3.05
C PHE A 155 7.49 4.82 -1.69
N VAL A 156 7.42 6.12 -1.44
CA VAL A 156 6.70 6.79 -0.33
C VAL A 156 7.30 6.54 1.06
N HIS A 157 7.60 5.30 1.42
CA HIS A 157 8.17 4.92 2.73
C HIS A 157 8.67 3.47 2.71
N PRO A 158 9.49 3.03 3.69
CA PRO A 158 9.87 1.63 3.84
C PRO A 158 8.65 0.72 3.88
N ARG A 159 8.72 -0.43 3.21
CA ARG A 159 7.65 -1.45 3.30
C ARG A 159 7.60 -2.00 4.71
N ASN A 160 6.42 -2.00 5.32
CA ASN A 160 6.22 -2.65 6.61
C ASN A 160 6.20 -4.17 6.42
N PRO A 161 7.11 -4.94 7.05
CA PRO A 161 7.17 -6.40 6.89
C PRO A 161 5.91 -7.13 7.39
N TYR A 162 5.09 -6.47 8.21
CA TYR A 162 3.84 -7.01 8.77
C TYR A 162 2.60 -6.60 7.97
N THR A 163 2.75 -5.75 6.95
CA THR A 163 1.64 -5.43 6.05
C THR A 163 1.54 -6.50 4.97
N ARG A 164 0.39 -7.15 4.91
CA ARG A 164 0.05 -8.12 3.87
C ARG A 164 -0.88 -7.47 2.85
N VAL A 165 -0.60 -7.72 1.58
CA VAL A 165 -1.46 -7.31 0.47
C VAL A 165 -1.70 -8.51 -0.43
N ASP A 166 -2.97 -8.93 -0.55
CA ASP A 166 -3.37 -10.07 -1.38
C ASP A 166 -4.26 -9.59 -2.54
N ALA A 167 -3.92 -9.94 -3.76
CA ALA A 167 -4.74 -9.73 -4.95
C ALA A 167 -5.35 -11.07 -5.38
N ILE A 168 -6.66 -11.24 -5.16
CA ILE A 168 -7.35 -12.51 -5.34
C ILE A 168 -8.45 -12.37 -6.38
N ARG A 169 -8.42 -13.20 -7.44
CA ARG A 169 -9.50 -13.29 -8.42
C ARG A 169 -10.79 -13.76 -7.76
N SER A 170 -11.91 -13.20 -8.18
CA SER A 170 -13.21 -13.52 -7.63
C SER A 170 -14.23 -13.72 -8.75
N ALA A 171 -15.19 -14.60 -8.53
CA ALA A 171 -16.38 -14.77 -9.38
C ALA A 171 -17.64 -14.11 -8.76
N ARG A 172 -17.43 -13.22 -7.79
CA ARG A 172 -18.52 -12.44 -7.19
C ARG A 172 -18.85 -11.25 -8.08
N SER A 173 -20.15 -10.94 -8.20
CA SER A 173 -20.57 -9.75 -8.93
C SER A 173 -20.23 -8.47 -8.17
N VAL A 174 -19.70 -7.47 -8.88
CA VAL A 174 -19.44 -6.13 -8.34
C VAL A 174 -20.09 -5.10 -9.24
N LEU A 175 -20.91 -4.23 -8.64
CA LEU A 175 -21.51 -3.06 -9.28
C LEU A 175 -20.95 -1.80 -8.62
N VAL A 176 -20.54 -0.85 -9.43
CA VAL A 176 -20.05 0.47 -9.00
C VAL A 176 -20.94 1.55 -9.56
N GLU A 177 -21.49 2.39 -8.69
CA GLU A 177 -22.41 3.46 -9.07
C GLU A 177 -22.00 4.79 -8.42
N LEU A 178 -22.38 5.88 -9.06
CA LEU A 178 -22.30 7.22 -8.49
C LEU A 178 -23.55 7.99 -8.91
N ASP A 179 -24.27 8.54 -7.93
CA ASP A 179 -25.52 9.30 -8.13
C ASP A 179 -26.55 8.54 -9.00
N GLY A 180 -26.62 7.22 -8.82
CA GLY A 180 -27.51 6.31 -9.55
C GLY A 180 -27.08 5.98 -10.98
N VAL A 181 -25.89 6.40 -11.40
CA VAL A 181 -25.31 6.07 -12.71
C VAL A 181 -24.30 4.95 -12.55
N VAL A 182 -24.47 3.88 -13.34
CA VAL A 182 -23.54 2.74 -13.35
C VAL A 182 -22.23 3.13 -14.02
N LEU A 183 -21.14 3.07 -13.27
CA LEU A 183 -19.78 3.32 -13.73
C LEU A 183 -19.07 2.02 -14.14
N ALA A 184 -19.36 0.92 -13.47
CA ALA A 184 -18.82 -0.40 -13.81
C ALA A 184 -19.71 -1.54 -13.28
N ALA A 185 -19.70 -2.68 -13.99
CA ALA A 185 -20.35 -3.91 -13.53
C ALA A 185 -19.56 -5.13 -14.01
N SER A 186 -19.14 -6.02 -13.09
CA SER A 186 -18.26 -7.14 -13.41
C SER A 186 -18.58 -8.37 -12.57
N ASP A 187 -18.46 -9.55 -13.21
CA ASP A 187 -18.50 -10.88 -12.56
C ASP A 187 -17.11 -11.54 -12.50
N SER A 188 -16.05 -10.78 -12.84
CA SER A 188 -14.67 -11.28 -12.83
C SER A 188 -13.67 -10.28 -12.23
N PRO A 189 -13.99 -9.68 -11.07
CA PRO A 189 -13.12 -8.74 -10.40
C PRO A 189 -11.90 -9.42 -9.77
N VAL A 190 -10.88 -8.60 -9.43
CA VAL A 190 -9.83 -8.96 -8.50
C VAL A 190 -10.04 -8.16 -7.21
N PHE A 191 -10.17 -8.85 -6.10
CA PHE A 191 -10.26 -8.22 -4.79
C PHE A 191 -8.86 -8.05 -4.21
N VAL A 192 -8.56 -6.84 -3.75
CA VAL A 192 -7.30 -6.55 -3.06
C VAL A 192 -7.59 -6.33 -1.58
N PHE A 193 -7.02 -7.23 -0.78
CA PHE A 193 -7.08 -7.19 0.69
C PHE A 193 -5.75 -6.66 1.20
N GLU A 194 -5.79 -5.54 1.91
CA GLU A 194 -4.60 -4.91 2.47
C GLU A 194 -4.77 -4.73 3.97
N THR A 195 -3.76 -5.10 4.76
CA THR A 195 -3.80 -4.96 6.22
C THR A 195 -4.15 -3.52 6.60
N GLY A 196 -5.20 -3.35 7.42
CA GLY A 196 -5.63 -2.06 7.93
C GLY A 196 -6.42 -1.17 6.94
N LEU A 197 -6.75 -1.68 5.75
CA LEU A 197 -7.51 -0.93 4.74
C LEU A 197 -8.77 -1.70 4.28
N PRO A 198 -9.80 -1.00 3.78
CA PRO A 198 -10.95 -1.65 3.17
C PRO A 198 -10.54 -2.39 1.89
N THR A 199 -11.26 -3.49 1.60
CA THR A 199 -11.10 -4.22 0.35
C THR A 199 -11.27 -3.30 -0.84
N ARG A 200 -10.32 -3.34 -1.80
CA ARG A 200 -10.44 -2.65 -3.08
C ARG A 200 -10.85 -3.62 -4.18
N TYR A 201 -11.72 -3.17 -5.07
CA TYR A 201 -12.29 -3.96 -6.17
C TYR A 201 -11.70 -3.47 -7.47
N TYR A 202 -10.89 -4.31 -8.12
CA TYR A 202 -10.27 -4.04 -9.41
C TYR A 202 -11.04 -4.77 -10.51
N LEU A 203 -11.51 -4.04 -11.50
CA LEU A 203 -12.44 -4.50 -12.53
C LEU A 203 -11.77 -4.50 -13.90
N PRO A 204 -12.06 -5.46 -14.80
CA PRO A 204 -11.62 -5.42 -16.18
C PRO A 204 -12.04 -4.12 -16.86
N ARG A 205 -11.19 -3.58 -17.73
CA ARG A 205 -11.50 -2.35 -18.50
C ARG A 205 -12.75 -2.51 -19.35
N THR A 206 -13.03 -3.72 -19.83
CA THR A 206 -14.23 -4.04 -20.63
C THR A 206 -15.52 -3.86 -19.87
N ASP A 207 -15.45 -3.94 -18.54
CA ASP A 207 -16.60 -3.90 -17.64
C ASP A 207 -16.83 -2.49 -17.05
N VAL A 208 -16.02 -1.51 -17.50
CA VAL A 208 -16.06 -0.11 -17.05
C VAL A 208 -16.69 0.79 -18.12
N ASN A 209 -17.63 1.63 -17.72
CA ASN A 209 -18.28 2.60 -18.58
C ASN A 209 -17.42 3.86 -18.76
N PHE A 210 -16.55 3.86 -19.73
CA PHE A 210 -15.65 4.98 -20.04
C PHE A 210 -16.35 6.25 -20.54
N ALA A 211 -17.66 6.19 -20.88
CA ALA A 211 -18.39 7.39 -21.33
C ALA A 211 -18.40 8.49 -20.26
N HIS A 212 -18.32 8.13 -18.99
CA HIS A 212 -18.30 9.04 -17.85
C HIS A 212 -16.90 9.34 -17.31
N LEU A 213 -15.86 8.68 -17.82
CA LEU A 213 -14.48 8.82 -17.31
C LEU A 213 -13.69 9.81 -18.17
N ARG A 214 -13.00 10.75 -17.51
CA ARG A 214 -12.05 11.68 -18.12
C ARG A 214 -10.67 11.42 -17.55
N HIS A 215 -9.75 11.00 -18.40
CA HIS A 215 -8.36 10.75 -18.04
C HIS A 215 -7.73 12.02 -17.48
N THR A 216 -6.92 11.87 -16.41
CA THR A 216 -6.19 12.96 -15.79
C THR A 216 -4.69 12.66 -15.78
N GLY A 217 -3.87 13.71 -15.59
CA GLY A 217 -2.42 13.56 -15.44
C GLY A 217 -1.97 13.21 -14.03
N THR A 218 -2.90 12.81 -13.14
CA THR A 218 -2.58 12.46 -11.76
C THR A 218 -1.76 11.17 -11.71
N VAL A 219 -0.70 11.21 -10.92
CA VAL A 219 0.15 10.05 -10.59
C VAL A 219 0.23 9.93 -9.09
N THR A 220 0.05 8.73 -8.57
CA THR A 220 0.26 8.43 -7.13
C THR A 220 1.16 7.20 -6.98
N GLU A 221 1.77 7.10 -5.83
CA GLU A 221 2.72 6.06 -5.50
C GLU A 221 2.25 5.28 -4.26
N CYS A 222 2.58 4.00 -4.23
CA CYS A 222 2.30 3.12 -3.10
C CYS A 222 3.48 2.16 -2.91
N PRO A 223 4.02 1.99 -1.69
CA PRO A 223 5.16 1.11 -1.45
C PRO A 223 4.87 -0.36 -1.80
N TYR A 224 3.60 -0.77 -1.76
CA TYR A 224 3.18 -2.16 -2.00
C TYR A 224 2.67 -2.41 -3.43
N LYS A 225 2.13 -1.37 -4.11
CA LYS A 225 1.49 -1.51 -5.42
C LYS A 225 2.34 -0.93 -6.55
N GLY A 226 3.26 -0.01 -6.26
CA GLY A 226 4.07 0.71 -7.24
C GLY A 226 3.45 2.06 -7.61
N VAL A 227 3.64 2.49 -8.85
CA VAL A 227 3.18 3.78 -9.38
C VAL A 227 1.94 3.58 -10.23
N THR A 228 0.91 4.40 -10.03
CA THR A 228 -0.29 4.39 -10.87
C THR A 228 0.05 4.80 -12.30
N SER A 229 -0.55 4.10 -13.26
CA SER A 229 -0.34 4.39 -14.69
C SER A 229 -1.38 5.36 -15.24
N ASP A 230 -2.60 5.25 -14.74
CA ASP A 230 -3.72 6.09 -15.17
C ASP A 230 -4.58 6.51 -13.98
N TYR A 231 -5.18 7.69 -14.10
CA TYR A 231 -6.24 8.20 -13.23
C TYR A 231 -7.38 8.77 -14.06
N TRP A 232 -8.60 8.66 -13.51
CA TRP A 232 -9.79 9.24 -14.13
C TRP A 232 -10.63 9.99 -13.12
N SER A 233 -11.11 11.17 -13.54
CA SER A 233 -12.25 11.84 -12.93
C SER A 233 -13.54 11.29 -13.55
N VAL A 234 -14.64 11.32 -12.78
CA VAL A 234 -15.97 10.97 -13.26
C VAL A 234 -16.75 12.24 -13.51
N GLU A 235 -17.34 12.36 -14.71
CA GLU A 235 -18.19 13.50 -15.09
C GLU A 235 -19.63 13.04 -15.26
N LEU A 236 -20.51 13.56 -14.39
CA LEU A 236 -21.94 13.27 -14.39
C LEU A 236 -22.74 14.58 -14.31
N ASN A 237 -23.71 14.75 -15.23
CA ASN A 237 -24.65 15.89 -15.23
C ASN A 237 -23.95 17.25 -15.08
N GLY A 238 -22.77 17.41 -15.70
CA GLY A 238 -21.96 18.65 -15.62
C GLY A 238 -21.17 18.81 -14.33
N THR A 239 -21.21 17.84 -13.42
CA THR A 239 -20.40 17.81 -12.20
C THR A 239 -19.18 16.91 -12.42
N VAL A 240 -17.98 17.39 -12.06
CA VAL A 240 -16.73 16.65 -12.13
C VAL A 240 -16.35 16.15 -10.74
N HIS A 241 -16.29 14.85 -10.58
CA HIS A 241 -15.77 14.18 -9.39
C HIS A 241 -14.31 13.79 -9.64
N ALA A 242 -13.38 14.56 -9.07
CA ALA A 242 -11.97 14.49 -9.39
C ALA A 242 -11.34 13.17 -8.93
N ASN A 243 -10.55 12.54 -9.83
CA ASN A 243 -9.64 11.43 -9.51
C ASN A 243 -10.30 10.26 -8.77
N LEU A 244 -11.46 9.78 -9.24
CA LEU A 244 -12.21 8.71 -8.57
C LEU A 244 -11.77 7.30 -8.94
N ALA A 245 -11.11 7.11 -10.07
CA ALA A 245 -10.67 5.80 -10.53
C ALA A 245 -9.19 5.82 -10.93
N TRP A 246 -8.54 4.67 -10.81
CA TRP A 246 -7.12 4.51 -11.17
C TRP A 246 -6.80 3.11 -11.66
N SER A 247 -5.61 2.96 -12.30
CA SER A 247 -5.06 1.67 -12.68
C SER A 247 -3.54 1.59 -12.47
N TYR A 248 -3.03 0.36 -12.47
CA TYR A 248 -1.61 0.04 -12.51
C TYR A 248 -1.33 -0.84 -13.72
N ASN A 249 -0.51 -0.38 -14.68
CA ASN A 249 -0.08 -1.21 -15.81
C ASN A 249 1.17 -2.03 -15.44
N PHE A 250 1.98 -1.52 -14.51
CA PHE A 250 3.19 -2.15 -14.01
C PHE A 250 3.20 -2.18 -12.47
N PRO A 251 2.31 -2.95 -11.84
CA PRO A 251 2.31 -3.09 -10.40
C PRO A 251 3.52 -3.91 -9.94
N THR A 252 3.80 -3.89 -8.63
CA THR A 252 4.80 -4.79 -8.03
C THR A 252 4.48 -6.26 -8.32
N ALA A 253 5.48 -7.14 -8.24
CA ALA A 253 5.32 -8.56 -8.55
C ALA A 253 4.18 -9.24 -7.76
N ALA A 254 4.00 -8.87 -6.49
CA ALA A 254 2.92 -9.39 -5.64
C ALA A 254 1.52 -8.99 -6.12
N LEU A 255 1.40 -7.90 -6.87
CA LEU A 255 0.14 -7.32 -7.35
C LEU A 255 -0.09 -7.50 -8.85
N LEU A 256 0.68 -8.33 -9.55
CA LEU A 256 0.47 -8.64 -10.97
C LEU A 256 -0.99 -8.97 -11.35
N PRO A 257 -1.83 -9.61 -10.50
CA PRO A 257 -3.23 -9.86 -10.86
C PRO A 257 -4.07 -8.62 -11.12
N ILE A 258 -3.66 -7.42 -10.66
CA ILE A 258 -4.40 -6.17 -10.91
C ILE A 258 -3.91 -5.41 -12.14
N THR A 259 -2.93 -5.94 -12.89
CA THR A 259 -2.35 -5.27 -14.07
C THR A 259 -3.45 -4.83 -15.05
N GLY A 260 -3.50 -3.52 -15.33
CA GLY A 260 -4.44 -2.92 -16.26
C GLY A 260 -5.90 -2.87 -15.82
N LEU A 261 -6.25 -3.43 -14.65
CA LEU A 261 -7.59 -3.35 -14.09
C LEU A 261 -7.83 -1.95 -13.48
N ILE A 262 -9.11 -1.57 -13.36
CA ILE A 262 -9.52 -0.27 -12.82
C ILE A 262 -10.18 -0.47 -11.45
N ALA A 263 -9.78 0.35 -10.49
CA ALA A 263 -10.43 0.46 -9.20
C ALA A 263 -11.04 1.85 -9.00
N PHE A 264 -12.05 1.93 -8.14
CA PHE A 264 -12.70 3.17 -7.71
C PHE A 264 -12.53 3.35 -6.21
N TYR A 265 -12.51 4.61 -5.74
CA TYR A 265 -12.47 4.89 -4.30
C TYR A 265 -13.81 4.54 -3.65
N ASN A 266 -13.84 3.45 -2.88
CA ASN A 266 -15.02 3.00 -2.12
C ASN A 266 -15.62 4.11 -1.24
N GLU A 267 -14.79 5.04 -0.80
CA GLU A 267 -15.17 6.18 0.03
C GLU A 267 -16.03 7.21 -0.73
N LYS A 268 -16.00 7.16 -2.06
CA LYS A 268 -16.59 8.17 -2.93
C LYS A 268 -17.68 7.65 -3.87
N VAL A 269 -17.73 6.34 -4.08
CA VAL A 269 -18.73 5.68 -4.95
C VAL A 269 -19.56 4.69 -4.16
N ASP A 270 -20.70 4.28 -4.70
CA ASP A 270 -21.52 3.21 -4.14
C ASP A 270 -21.10 1.87 -4.74
N ILE A 271 -20.84 0.89 -3.88
CA ILE A 271 -20.41 -0.44 -4.29
C ILE A 271 -21.42 -1.46 -3.79
N THR A 272 -21.87 -2.30 -4.71
CA THR A 272 -22.71 -3.46 -4.42
C THR A 272 -21.94 -4.73 -4.77
N VAL A 273 -21.91 -5.71 -3.87
CA VAL A 273 -21.26 -7.02 -4.09
C VAL A 273 -22.30 -8.12 -3.89
N ASP A 274 -22.48 -8.98 -4.90
CA ASP A 274 -23.52 -10.03 -4.91
C ASP A 274 -24.91 -9.50 -4.56
N GLY A 275 -25.25 -8.31 -5.04
CA GLY A 275 -26.55 -7.66 -4.77
C GLY A 275 -26.67 -7.03 -3.39
N VAL A 276 -25.60 -7.00 -2.59
CA VAL A 276 -25.57 -6.37 -1.27
C VAL A 276 -24.81 -5.05 -1.34
N ALA A 277 -25.50 -3.94 -1.10
CA ALA A 277 -24.89 -2.63 -1.03
C ALA A 277 -23.94 -2.53 0.19
N LEU A 278 -22.76 -1.98 -0.02
CA LEU A 278 -21.76 -1.77 1.02
C LEU A 278 -21.79 -0.33 1.49
N ASP A 279 -21.54 -0.12 2.79
CA ASP A 279 -21.33 1.22 3.32
C ASP A 279 -20.01 1.79 2.77
N ARG A 280 -19.98 3.10 2.49
CA ARG A 280 -18.76 3.81 2.13
C ARG A 280 -17.82 3.84 3.35
N PRO A 281 -16.61 3.26 3.27
CA PRO A 281 -15.71 3.24 4.41
C PRO A 281 -15.16 4.64 4.70
N LYS A 282 -14.75 4.86 5.95
CA LYS A 282 -13.94 6.01 6.32
C LYS A 282 -12.49 5.57 6.42
N THR A 283 -11.60 6.27 5.73
CA THR A 283 -10.16 5.98 5.75
C THR A 283 -9.40 7.29 5.93
N HIS A 284 -8.16 7.19 6.42
CA HIS A 284 -7.27 8.35 6.56
C HIS A 284 -6.92 9.07 5.24
N PHE A 285 -7.30 8.50 4.09
CA PHE A 285 -7.13 9.16 2.80
C PHE A 285 -8.17 10.27 2.54
N PHE A 286 -9.29 10.27 3.29
CA PHE A 286 -10.45 11.12 3.04
C PHE A 286 -11.09 11.63 4.35
N GLU A 287 -10.30 11.86 5.38
CA GLU A 287 -10.73 12.51 6.62
C GLU A 287 -10.90 14.02 6.45
#